data_4fcf2cffff4472179868d20e1f3dd915
#
_entry.id   4fcf2cffff4472179868d20e1f3dd915
#
_cell.length_a   1.000
_cell.length_b   1.000
_cell.length_c   1.000
_cell.angle_alpha   90.00
_cell.angle_beta   90.00
_cell.angle_gamma   90.00
#
_symmetry.space_group_name_H-M   'P 1'
#
loop_
_entity.id
_entity.type
_entity.pdbx_description
1 polymer ?
#
loop_
_entity_poly.entity_id
_entity_poly.type
_entity_poly.pdbx_seq_one_letter_code
_entity_poly.pdbx_strand_id
1 'polypeptide(L)'
;MKDNLYKHKLIRIGSVYDGGYFVCPNSIIKANYLISLGIETNWEFEKDFLKKNPKTIVTCYDGQTNYKLVLRFFFIQIIKTLLLQFNFDLLKRSFNNLFEFSTLLEKKLSFSKKNIGLKNGLTFGEVISNKENVFLKIDIEGSEYRILKDILEFKNRLVGLVIEFHDYDLNKEIIKDFVDNLGLEVIHVNINEMGGVSIDNYPLVVELTFSKEPIKENIDKEILKIPNFKNLNFIPPESVKL
;
A
#
# COMPACT_ATOMS: atom_id res chain seq x y z
N MET A 1 14.87 -27.61 -17.97
CA MET A 1 14.03 -26.44 -18.30
C MET A 1 14.84 -25.20 -18.03
N LYS A 2 14.98 -24.29 -19.02
CA LYS A 2 15.63 -23.00 -18.77
C LYS A 2 14.62 -22.18 -17.99
N ASP A 3 14.89 -21.93 -16.72
CA ASP A 3 14.11 -20.97 -15.92
C ASP A 3 14.29 -19.60 -16.56
N ASN A 4 13.27 -19.17 -17.31
CA ASN A 4 13.23 -17.82 -17.83
C ASN A 4 13.02 -16.89 -16.61
N LEU A 5 14.07 -16.19 -16.21
CA LEU A 5 14.00 -15.15 -15.20
C LEU A 5 13.25 -13.97 -15.81
N TYR A 6 12.07 -13.66 -15.28
CA TYR A 6 11.29 -12.50 -15.65
C TYR A 6 11.44 -11.41 -14.60
N LYS A 7 11.47 -10.18 -15.06
CA LYS A 7 11.30 -9.00 -14.21
C LYS A 7 9.91 -8.44 -14.45
N HIS A 8 9.21 -8.11 -13.38
CA HIS A 8 7.93 -7.42 -13.53
C HIS A 8 8.13 -5.95 -13.86
N LYS A 9 7.36 -5.43 -14.81
CA LYS A 9 7.32 -4.01 -15.07
C LYS A 9 6.55 -3.31 -13.96
N LEU A 10 7.25 -2.48 -13.20
CA LEU A 10 6.71 -1.77 -12.06
C LEU A 10 6.86 -0.26 -12.26
N ILE A 11 5.93 0.48 -11.73
CA ILE A 11 6.02 1.92 -11.55
C ILE A 11 5.75 2.25 -10.09
N ARG A 12 6.46 3.24 -9.58
CA ARG A 12 6.19 3.79 -8.25
C ARG A 12 5.07 4.83 -8.36
N ILE A 13 4.09 4.76 -7.48
CA ILE A 13 3.04 5.76 -7.29
C ILE A 13 2.89 6.08 -5.81
N GLY A 14 2.43 7.30 -5.51
CA GLY A 14 2.37 7.82 -4.16
C GLY A 14 3.66 8.53 -3.74
N SER A 15 3.82 8.71 -2.46
CA SER A 15 4.92 9.45 -1.84
C SER A 15 6.30 8.84 -2.15
N VAL A 16 7.32 9.67 -2.24
CA VAL A 16 8.73 9.21 -2.32
C VAL A 16 9.26 8.69 -0.99
N TYR A 17 8.57 9.01 0.10
CA TYR A 17 8.84 8.54 1.45
C TYR A 17 7.87 7.41 1.80
N ASP A 18 7.14 7.55 2.89
CA ASP A 18 6.11 6.64 3.32
C ASP A 18 4.81 6.78 2.49
N GLY A 19 4.10 5.66 2.25
CA GLY A 19 2.86 5.61 1.46
C GLY A 19 3.05 5.65 -0.06
N GLY A 20 4.24 5.27 -0.55
CA GLY A 20 4.50 5.10 -1.97
C GLY A 20 4.86 3.66 -2.32
N TYR A 21 4.12 3.06 -3.27
CA TYR A 21 4.20 1.65 -3.59
C TYR A 21 4.57 1.39 -5.04
N PHE A 22 5.27 0.27 -5.28
CA PHE A 22 5.55 -0.21 -6.63
C PHE A 22 4.41 -1.09 -7.12
N VAL A 23 3.79 -0.74 -8.24
CA VAL A 23 2.61 -1.41 -8.78
C VAL A 23 2.75 -1.71 -10.26
N CYS A 24 2.04 -2.72 -10.76
CA CYS A 24 1.98 -3.02 -12.18
C CYS A 24 1.11 -2.00 -12.92
N PRO A 25 1.60 -1.35 -14.00
CA PRO A 25 0.79 -0.42 -14.78
C PRO A 25 -0.50 -1.03 -15.31
N ASN A 26 -0.47 -2.31 -15.67
CA ASN A 26 -1.63 -3.04 -16.18
C ASN A 26 -2.76 -3.12 -15.14
N SER A 27 -2.41 -3.35 -13.88
CA SER A 27 -3.39 -3.38 -12.78
C SER A 27 -4.08 -2.03 -12.58
N ILE A 28 -3.35 -0.91 -12.78
CA ILE A 28 -3.94 0.43 -12.70
C ILE A 28 -4.91 0.65 -13.87
N ILE A 29 -4.48 0.33 -15.10
CA ILE A 29 -5.28 0.57 -16.32
C ILE A 29 -6.57 -0.26 -16.30
N LYS A 30 -6.53 -1.49 -15.77
CA LYS A 30 -7.68 -2.40 -15.69
C LYS A 30 -8.62 -2.09 -14.53
N ALA A 31 -8.20 -1.27 -13.57
CA ALA A 31 -9.02 -0.96 -12.41
C ALA A 31 -10.19 -0.04 -12.76
N ASN A 32 -11.42 -0.50 -12.49
CA ASN A 32 -12.60 0.34 -12.48
C ASN A 32 -12.76 1.06 -11.14
N TYR A 33 -12.28 0.43 -10.08
CA TYR A 33 -12.36 0.94 -8.71
C TYR A 33 -11.00 0.84 -8.03
N LEU A 34 -10.65 1.89 -7.29
CA LEU A 34 -9.62 1.86 -6.26
C LEU A 34 -10.32 1.94 -4.90
N ILE A 35 -10.16 0.89 -4.11
CA ILE A 35 -10.54 0.88 -2.70
C ILE A 35 -9.26 1.07 -1.89
N SER A 36 -9.18 2.16 -1.13
CA SER A 36 -8.04 2.48 -0.29
C SER A 36 -8.44 2.44 1.18
N LEU A 37 -7.82 1.53 1.93
CA LEU A 37 -8.02 1.34 3.36
C LEU A 37 -6.81 1.88 4.09
N GLY A 38 -7.02 2.90 4.94
CA GLY A 38 -5.96 3.63 5.63
C GLY A 38 -5.28 4.66 4.73
N ILE A 39 -5.57 5.92 4.95
CA ILE A 39 -4.95 7.03 4.21
C ILE A 39 -4.27 8.03 5.14
N GLU A 40 -4.60 7.98 6.43
CA GLU A 40 -4.08 8.85 7.48
C GLU A 40 -4.04 10.32 7.04
N THR A 41 -2.84 10.87 6.86
CA THR A 41 -2.61 12.23 6.33
C THR A 41 -1.90 12.22 4.97
N ASN A 42 -1.95 11.10 4.24
CA ASN A 42 -1.25 10.94 2.98
C ASN A 42 -2.13 10.23 1.91
N TRP A 43 -2.61 10.97 0.94
CA TRP A 43 -3.40 10.47 -0.20
C TRP A 43 -2.72 10.70 -1.54
N GLU A 44 -1.39 10.75 -1.55
CA GLU A 44 -0.60 10.92 -2.78
C GLU A 44 -0.74 9.68 -3.69
N PHE A 45 -0.87 8.48 -3.09
CA PHE A 45 -1.11 7.24 -3.85
C PHE A 45 -2.40 7.32 -4.66
N GLU A 46 -3.50 7.72 -4.04
CA GLU A 46 -4.82 7.84 -4.66
C GLU A 46 -4.84 8.91 -5.74
N LYS A 47 -4.14 10.04 -5.51
CA LYS A 47 -3.97 11.11 -6.51
C LYS A 47 -3.20 10.62 -7.72
N ASP A 48 -2.09 9.92 -7.51
CA ASP A 48 -1.27 9.42 -8.60
C ASP A 48 -1.96 8.29 -9.36
N PHE A 49 -2.72 7.44 -8.65
CA PHE A 49 -3.55 6.42 -9.28
C PHE A 49 -4.57 7.06 -10.24
N LEU A 50 -5.29 8.09 -9.77
CA LEU A 50 -6.24 8.85 -10.61
C LEU A 50 -5.58 9.54 -11.80
N LYS A 51 -4.37 10.09 -11.64
CA LYS A 51 -3.61 10.66 -12.79
C LYS A 51 -3.30 9.61 -13.84
N LYS A 52 -3.03 8.36 -13.44
CA LYS A 52 -2.72 7.25 -14.35
C LYS A 52 -3.97 6.64 -14.98
N ASN A 53 -5.08 6.58 -14.23
CA ASN A 53 -6.37 6.11 -14.72
C ASN A 53 -7.51 7.05 -14.23
N PRO A 54 -7.79 8.14 -14.96
CA PRO A 54 -8.81 9.12 -14.57
C PRO A 54 -10.24 8.59 -14.54
N LYS A 55 -10.50 7.40 -15.10
CA LYS A 55 -11.82 6.77 -15.13
C LYS A 55 -12.11 5.96 -13.85
N THR A 56 -11.09 5.68 -13.04
CA THR A 56 -11.23 4.91 -11.81
C THR A 56 -12.09 5.66 -10.79
N ILE A 57 -13.03 4.95 -10.20
CA ILE A 57 -13.78 5.45 -9.04
C ILE A 57 -12.96 5.12 -7.80
N VAL A 58 -12.54 6.16 -7.06
CA VAL A 58 -11.73 6.00 -5.85
C VAL A 58 -12.61 6.18 -4.62
N THR A 59 -12.52 5.22 -3.70
CA THR A 59 -13.16 5.31 -2.38
C THR A 59 -12.12 5.03 -1.29
N CYS A 60 -11.96 5.99 -0.39
CA CYS A 60 -11.04 5.91 0.74
C CYS A 60 -11.79 5.66 2.04
N TYR A 61 -11.27 4.76 2.87
CA TYR A 61 -11.82 4.44 4.18
C TYR A 61 -10.74 4.62 5.24
N ASP A 62 -11.04 5.44 6.24
CA ASP A 62 -10.17 5.63 7.40
C ASP A 62 -10.98 6.18 8.58
N GLY A 63 -11.02 5.42 9.67
CA GLY A 63 -11.81 5.79 10.84
C GLY A 63 -11.20 6.93 11.67
N GLN A 64 -9.91 7.20 11.52
CA GLN A 64 -9.18 8.17 12.32
C GLN A 64 -9.01 9.51 11.58
N THR A 65 -8.87 9.49 10.27
CA THR A 65 -8.63 10.68 9.45
C THR A 65 -9.74 11.70 9.58
N ASN A 66 -9.39 12.92 9.87
CA ASN A 66 -10.26 14.08 9.96
C ASN A 66 -9.46 15.38 9.84
N TYR A 67 -10.17 16.50 9.64
CA TYR A 67 -9.52 17.80 9.48
C TYR A 67 -8.63 18.20 10.67
N LYS A 68 -9.00 17.81 11.92
CA LYS A 68 -8.18 18.11 13.10
C LYS A 68 -6.84 17.36 13.06
N LEU A 69 -6.83 16.11 12.57
CA LEU A 69 -5.60 15.33 12.41
C LEU A 69 -4.69 15.99 11.36
N VAL A 70 -5.24 16.37 10.21
CA VAL A 70 -4.50 17.05 9.13
C VAL A 70 -3.92 18.38 9.62
N LEU A 71 -4.71 19.16 10.34
CA LEU A 71 -4.27 20.43 10.94
C LEU A 71 -3.16 20.20 11.98
N ARG A 72 -3.32 19.19 12.85
CA ARG A 72 -2.29 18.83 13.84
C ARG A 72 -0.99 18.44 13.14
N PHE A 73 -1.05 17.62 12.10
CA PHE A 73 0.12 17.21 11.33
C PHE A 73 0.83 18.43 10.74
N PHE A 74 0.10 19.38 10.16
CA PHE A 74 0.66 20.63 9.65
C PHE A 74 1.40 21.43 10.71
N PHE A 75 0.80 21.64 11.91
CA PHE A 75 1.47 22.34 12.99
C PHE A 75 2.74 21.62 13.49
N ILE A 76 2.74 20.30 13.53
CA ILE A 76 3.93 19.51 13.87
C ILE A 76 5.05 19.79 12.85
N GLN A 77 4.75 19.84 11.54
CA GLN A 77 5.76 20.15 10.54
C GLN A 77 6.31 21.58 10.67
N ILE A 78 5.48 22.56 11.02
CA ILE A 78 5.94 23.93 11.33
C ILE A 78 6.92 23.92 12.51
N ILE A 79 6.56 23.25 13.62
CA ILE A 79 7.42 23.18 14.82
C ILE A 79 8.75 22.50 14.47
N LYS A 80 8.73 21.37 13.75
CA LYS A 80 9.95 20.69 13.29
C LYS A 80 10.83 21.60 12.43
N THR A 81 10.23 22.40 11.57
CA THR A 81 10.94 23.37 10.72
C THR A 81 11.62 24.44 11.59
N LEU A 82 10.93 24.99 12.57
CA LEU A 82 11.48 26.00 13.50
C LEU A 82 12.63 25.44 14.37
N LEU A 83 12.61 24.13 14.66
CA LEU A 83 13.65 23.43 15.39
C LEU A 83 14.81 22.92 14.49
N LEU A 84 14.91 23.41 13.25
CA LEU A 84 15.90 22.97 12.26
C LEU A 84 15.88 21.47 11.95
N GLN A 85 14.78 20.77 12.27
CA GLN A 85 14.52 19.35 11.95
C GLN A 85 13.51 19.26 10.81
N PHE A 86 13.72 20.07 9.75
CA PHE A 86 12.72 20.21 8.71
C PHE A 86 12.96 19.26 7.52
N ASN A 87 11.84 18.78 6.98
CA ASN A 87 11.74 18.21 5.65
C ASN A 87 10.79 19.10 4.84
N PHE A 88 11.35 19.80 3.86
CA PHE A 88 10.60 20.79 3.09
C PHE A 88 9.42 20.15 2.33
N ASP A 89 9.61 18.93 1.85
CA ASP A 89 8.56 18.19 1.13
C ASP A 89 7.40 17.81 2.05
N LEU A 90 7.70 17.37 3.28
CA LEU A 90 6.65 17.08 4.27
C LEU A 90 5.89 18.34 4.69
N LEU A 91 6.57 19.46 4.86
CA LEU A 91 5.91 20.73 5.17
C LEU A 91 4.99 21.16 4.01
N LYS A 92 5.49 21.12 2.78
CA LYS A 92 4.72 21.43 1.57
C LYS A 92 3.52 20.51 1.42
N ARG A 93 3.70 19.20 1.61
CA ARG A 93 2.62 18.22 1.59
C ARG A 93 1.57 18.52 2.64
N SER A 94 1.97 18.75 3.89
CA SER A 94 1.04 19.02 4.98
C SER A 94 0.24 20.32 4.76
N PHE A 95 0.85 21.33 4.17
CA PHE A 95 0.16 22.56 3.76
C PHE A 95 -0.87 22.29 2.66
N ASN A 96 -0.49 21.57 1.60
CA ASN A 96 -1.42 21.21 0.53
C ASN A 96 -2.60 20.40 1.06
N ASN A 97 -2.36 19.48 1.97
CA ASN A 97 -3.38 18.61 2.54
C ASN A 97 -4.49 19.38 3.29
N LEU A 98 -4.18 20.53 3.88
CA LEU A 98 -5.20 21.40 4.50
C LEU A 98 -6.24 21.88 3.49
N PHE A 99 -5.79 22.25 2.28
CA PHE A 99 -6.68 22.73 1.22
C PHE A 99 -7.33 21.59 0.45
N GLU A 100 -6.63 20.47 0.29
CA GLU A 100 -7.10 19.31 -0.46
C GLU A 100 -8.12 18.48 0.32
N PHE A 101 -8.12 18.54 1.66
CA PHE A 101 -8.99 17.70 2.48
C PHE A 101 -10.46 17.82 2.08
N SER A 102 -10.98 19.03 1.99
CA SER A 102 -12.39 19.26 1.63
C SER A 102 -12.64 19.25 0.12
N THR A 103 -11.64 19.62 -0.69
CA THR A 103 -11.84 19.81 -2.15
C THR A 103 -11.56 18.55 -2.95
N LEU A 104 -10.57 17.76 -2.53
CA LEU A 104 -10.17 16.54 -3.23
C LEU A 104 -10.72 15.30 -2.51
N LEU A 105 -10.41 15.15 -1.22
CA LEU A 105 -10.69 13.95 -0.46
C LEU A 105 -12.20 13.70 -0.37
N GLU A 106 -12.97 14.71 0.01
CA GLU A 106 -14.43 14.56 0.17
C GLU A 106 -15.18 14.55 -1.15
N LYS A 107 -14.72 15.28 -2.18
CA LYS A 107 -15.44 15.45 -3.44
C LYS A 107 -15.03 14.52 -4.56
N LYS A 108 -13.71 14.23 -4.67
CA LYS A 108 -13.17 13.43 -5.78
C LYS A 108 -12.81 12.02 -5.38
N LEU A 109 -12.33 11.80 -4.15
CA LEU A 109 -11.89 10.51 -3.66
C LEU A 109 -12.95 9.78 -2.84
N SER A 110 -14.17 10.33 -2.70
CA SER A 110 -15.27 9.69 -1.95
C SER A 110 -14.81 9.12 -0.61
N PHE A 111 -14.39 10.00 0.30
CA PHE A 111 -13.88 9.62 1.61
C PHE A 111 -14.99 9.20 2.57
N SER A 112 -14.78 8.09 3.28
CA SER A 112 -15.66 7.57 4.32
C SER A 112 -14.90 7.40 5.63
N LYS A 113 -15.31 8.13 6.67
CA LYS A 113 -14.74 8.04 8.02
C LYS A 113 -15.26 6.79 8.73
N LYS A 114 -14.86 5.61 8.25
CA LYS A 114 -15.24 4.31 8.84
C LYS A 114 -14.05 3.37 8.85
N ASN A 115 -13.92 2.60 9.93
CA ASN A 115 -12.99 1.47 10.00
C ASN A 115 -13.55 0.27 9.23
N ILE A 116 -12.67 -0.57 8.72
CA ILE A 116 -13.03 -1.82 8.04
C ILE A 116 -12.59 -3.00 8.92
N GLY A 117 -13.44 -4.02 9.02
CA GLY A 117 -13.15 -5.23 9.81
C GLY A 117 -13.22 -5.05 11.33
N LEU A 118 -13.67 -3.91 11.83
CA LEU A 118 -13.88 -3.65 13.25
C LEU A 118 -15.38 -3.72 13.62
N LYS A 119 -15.67 -4.03 14.91
CA LYS A 119 -17.02 -4.26 15.43
C LYS A 119 -18.04 -3.17 15.08
N ASN A 120 -17.60 -1.90 15.04
CA ASN A 120 -18.44 -0.73 14.74
C ASN A 120 -18.11 -0.13 13.36
N GLY A 121 -17.43 -0.89 12.51
CA GLY A 121 -17.03 -0.49 11.16
C GLY A 121 -17.87 -1.16 10.10
N LEU A 122 -17.36 -1.13 8.86
CA LEU A 122 -17.91 -1.89 7.74
C LEU A 122 -17.19 -3.22 7.61
N THR A 123 -17.88 -4.23 7.12
CA THR A 123 -17.26 -5.46 6.61
C THR A 123 -16.59 -5.19 5.27
N PHE A 124 -15.62 -6.00 4.89
CA PHE A 124 -15.02 -5.88 3.57
C PHE A 124 -16.03 -6.20 2.45
N GLY A 125 -16.97 -7.12 2.70
CA GLY A 125 -18.07 -7.42 1.78
C GLY A 125 -18.95 -6.21 1.47
N GLU A 126 -19.28 -5.37 2.47
CA GLU A 126 -20.00 -4.11 2.25
C GLU A 126 -19.19 -3.11 1.43
N VAL A 127 -17.88 -3.06 1.63
CA VAL A 127 -16.98 -2.15 0.91
C VAL A 127 -16.83 -2.54 -0.55
N ILE A 128 -16.60 -3.82 -0.83
CA ILE A 128 -16.43 -4.32 -2.19
C ILE A 128 -17.77 -4.47 -2.92
N SER A 129 -18.84 -4.82 -2.18
CA SER A 129 -20.21 -4.92 -2.68
C SER A 129 -20.29 -5.59 -4.06
N ASN A 130 -20.80 -4.89 -5.08
CA ASN A 130 -20.92 -5.34 -6.47
C ASN A 130 -19.83 -4.78 -7.40
N LYS A 131 -18.71 -4.32 -6.86
CA LYS A 131 -17.59 -3.78 -7.64
C LYS A 131 -16.79 -4.90 -8.28
N GLU A 132 -16.40 -4.68 -9.53
CA GLU A 132 -15.53 -5.57 -10.30
C GLU A 132 -14.30 -4.81 -10.81
N ASN A 133 -13.21 -5.53 -11.09
CA ASN A 133 -11.93 -4.94 -11.48
C ASN A 133 -11.43 -3.94 -10.45
N VAL A 134 -11.34 -4.40 -9.21
CA VAL A 134 -10.93 -3.58 -8.07
C VAL A 134 -9.42 -3.64 -7.90
N PHE A 135 -8.78 -2.48 -7.80
CA PHE A 135 -7.46 -2.36 -7.17
C PHE A 135 -7.66 -2.04 -5.70
N LEU A 136 -7.01 -2.80 -4.83
CA LEU A 136 -7.14 -2.66 -3.39
C LEU A 136 -5.82 -2.18 -2.78
N LYS A 137 -5.84 -1.10 -1.98
CA LYS A 137 -4.74 -0.67 -1.12
C LYS A 137 -5.13 -0.89 0.32
N ILE A 138 -4.24 -1.49 1.11
CA ILE A 138 -4.45 -1.76 2.54
C ILE A 138 -3.22 -1.32 3.31
N ASP A 139 -3.45 -0.43 4.28
CA ASP A 139 -2.48 0.05 5.21
C ASP A 139 -3.26 0.57 6.44
N ILE A 140 -3.58 -0.34 7.38
CA ILE A 140 -4.52 -0.12 8.48
C ILE A 140 -3.96 -0.49 9.85
N GLU A 141 -2.65 -0.36 9.98
CA GLU A 141 -1.93 -0.34 11.26
C GLU A 141 -2.24 -1.56 12.15
N GLY A 142 -2.04 -2.77 11.60
CA GLY A 142 -2.21 -4.06 12.31
C GLY A 142 -3.63 -4.63 12.26
N SER A 143 -4.57 -4.00 11.56
CA SER A 143 -5.94 -4.52 11.40
C SER A 143 -6.12 -5.37 10.12
N GLU A 144 -5.09 -5.54 9.31
CA GLU A 144 -5.10 -6.26 8.02
C GLU A 144 -5.61 -7.69 8.18
N TYR A 145 -5.15 -8.37 9.23
CA TYR A 145 -5.45 -9.78 9.52
C TYR A 145 -6.94 -10.07 9.74
N ARG A 146 -7.72 -9.05 10.10
CA ARG A 146 -9.16 -9.17 10.36
C ARG A 146 -9.99 -9.34 9.09
N ILE A 147 -9.43 -8.90 7.94
CA ILE A 147 -10.14 -8.86 6.66
C ILE A 147 -9.56 -9.82 5.60
N LEU A 148 -8.45 -10.53 5.90
CA LEU A 148 -7.81 -11.42 4.92
C LEU A 148 -8.75 -12.50 4.39
N LYS A 149 -9.56 -13.12 5.26
CA LYS A 149 -10.55 -14.12 4.84
C LYS A 149 -11.59 -13.53 3.90
N ASP A 150 -12.10 -12.36 4.23
CA ASP A 150 -13.09 -11.68 3.39
C ASP A 150 -12.48 -11.32 2.04
N ILE A 151 -11.21 -10.89 1.99
CA ILE A 151 -10.50 -10.62 0.74
C ILE A 151 -10.42 -11.88 -0.13
N LEU A 152 -10.10 -13.04 0.47
CA LEU A 152 -10.05 -14.32 -0.25
C LEU A 152 -11.42 -14.70 -0.85
N GLU A 153 -12.52 -14.38 -0.20
CA GLU A 153 -13.87 -14.62 -0.74
C GLU A 153 -14.14 -13.79 -2.00
N PHE A 154 -13.58 -12.59 -2.08
CA PHE A 154 -13.79 -11.67 -3.21
C PHE A 154 -12.59 -11.56 -4.16
N LYS A 155 -11.57 -12.43 -4.02
CA LYS A 155 -10.32 -12.36 -4.77
C LYS A 155 -10.48 -12.29 -6.30
N ASN A 156 -11.50 -12.94 -6.85
CA ASN A 156 -11.74 -12.95 -8.30
C ASN A 156 -12.08 -11.57 -8.87
N ARG A 157 -12.54 -10.62 -8.03
CA ARG A 157 -12.85 -9.24 -8.40
C ARG A 157 -11.64 -8.33 -8.40
N LEU A 158 -10.51 -8.80 -7.86
CA LEU A 158 -9.29 -7.99 -7.78
C LEU A 158 -8.50 -8.06 -9.07
N VAL A 159 -7.98 -6.92 -9.52
CA VAL A 159 -6.97 -6.81 -10.60
C VAL A 159 -5.58 -6.53 -10.06
N GLY A 160 -5.47 -6.04 -8.85
CA GLY A 160 -4.24 -5.81 -8.12
C GLY A 160 -4.50 -5.51 -6.66
N LEU A 161 -3.49 -5.71 -5.84
CA LEU A 161 -3.51 -5.45 -4.42
C LEU A 161 -2.14 -4.94 -3.99
N VAL A 162 -2.11 -3.93 -3.15
CA VAL A 162 -0.96 -3.59 -2.32
C VAL A 162 -1.39 -3.62 -0.87
N ILE A 163 -0.60 -4.27 -0.03
CA ILE A 163 -0.91 -4.43 1.39
C ILE A 163 0.37 -4.28 2.22
N GLU A 164 0.29 -3.46 3.24
CA GLU A 164 1.29 -3.34 4.28
C GLU A 164 0.88 -4.20 5.47
N PHE A 165 1.73 -5.18 5.80
CA PHE A 165 1.52 -6.08 6.93
C PHE A 165 2.35 -5.60 8.11
N HIS A 166 1.69 -5.24 9.19
CA HIS A 166 2.29 -4.92 10.48
C HIS A 166 2.44 -6.19 11.33
N ASP A 167 3.37 -6.16 12.31
CA ASP A 167 3.67 -7.32 13.16
C ASP A 167 3.96 -8.59 12.34
N TYR A 168 4.72 -8.43 11.25
CA TYR A 168 5.04 -9.52 10.31
C TYR A 168 5.69 -10.71 11.01
N ASP A 169 6.59 -10.46 11.96
CA ASP A 169 7.31 -11.49 12.71
C ASP A 169 6.37 -12.45 13.47
N LEU A 170 5.22 -11.97 13.92
CA LEU A 170 4.20 -12.77 14.63
C LEU A 170 3.20 -13.46 13.68
N ASN A 171 3.05 -12.97 12.44
CA ASN A 171 1.95 -13.34 11.56
C ASN A 171 2.40 -14.03 10.26
N LYS A 172 3.66 -14.46 10.16
CA LYS A 172 4.25 -15.04 8.93
C LYS A 172 3.43 -16.15 8.31
N GLU A 173 2.94 -17.08 9.11
CA GLU A 173 2.15 -18.22 8.62
C GLU A 173 0.79 -17.78 8.08
N ILE A 174 0.15 -16.80 8.72
CA ILE A 174 -1.12 -16.23 8.25
C ILE A 174 -0.92 -15.51 6.92
N ILE A 175 0.15 -14.75 6.80
CA ILE A 175 0.50 -14.04 5.56
C ILE A 175 0.81 -15.03 4.45
N LYS A 176 1.59 -16.08 4.75
CA LYS A 176 1.90 -17.13 3.79
C LYS A 176 0.63 -17.84 3.29
N ASP A 177 -0.26 -18.24 4.19
CA ASP A 177 -1.53 -18.86 3.82
C ASP A 177 -2.39 -17.92 2.94
N PHE A 178 -2.44 -16.64 3.26
CA PHE A 178 -3.12 -15.65 2.47
C PHE A 178 -2.53 -15.53 1.05
N VAL A 179 -1.20 -15.43 0.94
CA VAL A 179 -0.50 -15.35 -0.35
C VAL A 179 -0.77 -16.58 -1.21
N ASP A 180 -0.64 -17.78 -0.63
CA ASP A 180 -0.84 -19.05 -1.34
C ASP A 180 -2.28 -19.19 -1.86
N ASN A 181 -3.28 -18.62 -1.18
CA ASN A 181 -4.69 -18.73 -1.52
C ASN A 181 -5.27 -17.55 -2.31
N LEU A 182 -4.55 -16.42 -2.41
CA LEU A 182 -5.07 -15.20 -3.05
C LEU A 182 -5.30 -15.37 -4.57
N GLY A 183 -4.41 -16.10 -5.25
CA GLY A 183 -4.52 -16.36 -6.68
C GLY A 183 -4.08 -15.18 -7.56
N LEU A 184 -3.45 -14.15 -6.99
CA LEU A 184 -2.73 -13.10 -7.69
C LEU A 184 -1.23 -13.38 -7.59
N GLU A 185 -0.47 -12.98 -8.60
CA GLU A 185 0.99 -13.14 -8.59
C GLU A 185 1.62 -12.06 -7.71
N VAL A 186 2.51 -12.44 -6.77
CA VAL A 186 3.37 -11.51 -6.03
C VAL A 186 4.37 -10.90 -7.00
N ILE A 187 4.35 -9.59 -7.15
CA ILE A 187 5.20 -8.88 -8.12
C ILE A 187 6.25 -7.98 -7.46
N HIS A 188 6.07 -7.65 -6.19
CA HIS A 188 7.01 -6.85 -5.41
C HIS A 188 6.88 -7.15 -3.92
N VAL A 189 8.03 -7.18 -3.26
CA VAL A 189 8.16 -7.28 -1.81
C VAL A 189 9.09 -6.16 -1.37
N ASN A 190 8.65 -5.37 -0.39
CA ASN A 190 9.45 -4.33 0.23
C ASN A 190 9.41 -4.48 1.74
N ILE A 191 10.57 -4.25 2.38
CA ILE A 191 10.66 -4.15 3.83
C ILE A 191 10.61 -2.68 4.19
N ASN A 192 9.61 -2.29 4.98
CA ASN A 192 9.55 -0.93 5.50
C ASN A 192 10.57 -0.78 6.65
N GLU A 193 11.72 -0.16 6.33
CA GLU A 193 12.82 0.01 7.31
C GLU A 193 12.40 0.90 8.49
N MET A 194 11.41 1.77 8.31
CA MET A 194 10.88 2.61 9.39
C MET A 194 10.08 1.81 10.43
N GLY A 195 9.55 0.66 10.03
CA GLY A 195 8.83 -0.25 10.92
C GLY A 195 9.73 -0.96 11.94
N GLY A 196 11.06 -0.97 11.69
CA GLY A 196 12.02 -1.62 12.57
C GLY A 196 12.08 -3.14 12.40
N VAL A 197 12.81 -3.78 13.34
CA VAL A 197 13.03 -5.22 13.37
C VAL A 197 12.74 -5.78 14.77
N SER A 198 12.30 -7.04 14.83
CA SER A 198 12.10 -7.78 16.06
C SER A 198 13.43 -8.19 16.69
N ILE A 199 13.39 -8.73 17.93
CA ILE A 199 14.57 -9.28 18.63
C ILE A 199 15.22 -10.39 17.81
N ASP A 200 14.43 -11.16 17.05
CA ASP A 200 14.92 -12.26 16.20
C ASP A 200 15.33 -11.78 14.79
N ASN A 201 15.51 -10.47 14.59
CA ASN A 201 15.89 -9.84 13.33
C ASN A 201 14.89 -10.04 12.17
N TYR A 202 13.62 -10.28 12.45
CA TYR A 202 12.57 -10.22 11.43
C TYR A 202 12.08 -8.78 11.25
N PRO A 203 11.73 -8.35 10.02
CA PRO A 203 11.06 -7.06 9.82
C PRO A 203 9.73 -7.06 10.56
N LEU A 204 9.37 -5.93 11.14
CA LEU A 204 8.05 -5.76 11.75
C LEU A 204 7.01 -5.36 10.71
N VAL A 205 7.43 -4.68 9.65
CA VAL A 205 6.52 -4.20 8.59
C VAL A 205 7.02 -4.64 7.21
N VAL A 206 6.13 -5.28 6.45
CA VAL A 206 6.40 -5.78 5.09
C VAL A 206 5.29 -5.35 4.14
N GLU A 207 5.66 -4.79 3.01
CA GLU A 207 4.75 -4.41 1.93
C GLU A 207 4.77 -5.48 0.84
N LEU A 208 3.60 -5.98 0.47
CA LEU A 208 3.44 -6.90 -0.65
C LEU A 208 2.58 -6.27 -1.73
N THR A 209 3.03 -6.41 -2.98
CA THR A 209 2.25 -6.01 -4.16
C THR A 209 1.92 -7.21 -5.02
N PHE A 210 0.66 -7.29 -5.42
CA PHE A 210 0.12 -8.37 -6.23
C PHE A 210 -0.53 -7.84 -7.50
N SER A 211 -0.49 -8.66 -8.56
CA SER A 211 -1.18 -8.39 -9.82
C SER A 211 -1.85 -9.65 -10.36
N LYS A 212 -3.04 -9.51 -10.92
CA LYS A 212 -3.74 -10.60 -11.61
C LYS A 212 -3.09 -10.93 -12.94
N GLU A 213 -2.63 -9.90 -13.64
CA GLU A 213 -2.02 -10.01 -14.97
C GLU A 213 -0.79 -9.09 -15.06
N PRO A 214 0.33 -9.47 -14.43
CA PRO A 214 1.54 -8.66 -14.45
C PRO A 214 2.17 -8.60 -15.82
N ILE A 215 2.77 -7.46 -16.16
CA ILE A 215 3.61 -7.34 -17.34
C ILE A 215 4.98 -7.93 -17.00
N LYS A 216 5.38 -8.98 -17.73
CA LYS A 216 6.67 -9.65 -17.58
C LYS A 216 7.62 -9.17 -18.67
N GLU A 217 8.80 -8.75 -18.30
CA GLU A 217 9.88 -8.35 -19.19
C GLU A 217 10.98 -9.42 -19.12
N ASN A 218 11.48 -9.88 -20.27
CA ASN A 218 12.64 -10.77 -20.31
C ASN A 218 13.86 -10.03 -19.79
N ILE A 219 14.61 -10.65 -18.90
CA ILE A 219 15.87 -10.10 -18.42
C ILE A 219 17.00 -10.70 -19.23
N ASP A 220 17.75 -9.88 -19.97
CA ASP A 220 19.07 -10.26 -20.44
C ASP A 220 19.99 -10.46 -19.22
N LYS A 221 20.67 -11.59 -19.14
CA LYS A 221 21.45 -12.04 -17.97
C LYS A 221 22.53 -11.06 -17.46
N GLU A 222 22.84 -10.02 -18.22
CA GLU A 222 23.86 -9.02 -17.84
C GLU A 222 23.38 -7.91 -16.90
N ILE A 223 22.09 -7.78 -16.62
CA ILE A 223 21.53 -6.64 -15.84
C ILE A 223 21.00 -7.09 -14.47
N LEU A 224 21.28 -8.27 -13.99
CA LEU A 224 21.04 -8.65 -12.60
C LEU A 224 22.04 -7.96 -11.67
N LYS A 225 22.01 -6.62 -11.62
CA LYS A 225 22.38 -5.89 -10.41
C LYS A 225 21.18 -5.99 -9.47
N ILE A 226 21.09 -7.11 -8.77
CA ILE A 226 20.34 -7.18 -7.52
C ILE A 226 20.80 -5.98 -6.71
N PRO A 227 19.90 -5.11 -6.23
CA PRO A 227 20.28 -4.05 -5.31
C PRO A 227 21.14 -4.70 -4.24
N ASN A 228 22.33 -4.17 -4.04
CA ASN A 228 23.33 -4.80 -3.19
C ASN A 228 22.87 -4.60 -1.74
N PHE A 229 22.06 -5.51 -1.22
CA PHE A 229 21.63 -5.59 0.18
C PHE A 229 22.81 -5.73 1.16
N LYS A 230 24.06 -5.73 0.65
CA LYS A 230 25.29 -5.83 1.45
C LYS A 230 25.56 -4.66 2.39
N ASN A 231 24.83 -3.52 2.22
CA ASN A 231 25.00 -2.37 3.13
C ASN A 231 23.96 -2.32 4.24
N LEU A 232 22.93 -3.17 4.20
CA LEU A 232 22.05 -3.41 5.32
C LEU A 232 22.61 -4.62 6.06
N ASN A 233 22.95 -4.48 7.33
CA ASN A 233 23.27 -5.61 8.23
C ASN A 233 22.05 -6.54 8.44
N PHE A 234 21.12 -6.50 7.51
CA PHE A 234 19.88 -7.23 7.48
C PHE A 234 19.92 -8.22 6.32
N ILE A 235 20.23 -9.46 6.64
CA ILE A 235 19.97 -10.58 5.73
C ILE A 235 18.50 -10.94 5.98
N PRO A 236 17.59 -10.73 5.00
CA PRO A 236 16.22 -11.22 5.15
C PRO A 236 16.34 -12.72 5.47
N PRO A 237 15.67 -13.22 6.51
CA PRO A 237 15.65 -14.66 6.77
C PRO A 237 15.17 -15.37 5.51
N GLU A 238 15.67 -16.58 5.24
CA GLU A 238 15.27 -17.38 4.07
C GLU A 238 13.74 -17.58 3.97
N SER A 239 13.04 -17.39 5.09
CA SER A 239 11.57 -17.41 5.19
C SER A 239 10.84 -16.23 4.54
N VAL A 240 11.54 -15.19 4.07
CA VAL A 240 10.95 -14.09 3.26
C VAL A 240 11.00 -14.43 1.76
N LYS A 241 11.57 -15.56 1.39
CA LYS A 241 11.34 -16.14 0.07
C LYS A 241 9.93 -16.73 0.07
N LEU A 242 8.98 -15.92 -0.40
CA LEU A 242 7.64 -16.38 -0.76
C LEU A 242 7.68 -17.24 -2.00
#